data_0e616b0bcce86ec95eb4a584577b1567
#
_entry.id   0e616b0bcce86ec95eb4a584577b1567
#
_cell.length_a   1.000
_cell.length_b   1.000
_cell.length_c   1.000
_cell.angle_alpha   90.00
_cell.angle_beta   90.00
_cell.angle_gamma   90.00
#
_symmetry.space_group_name_H-M   'P 1'
#
loop_
_entity.id
_entity.type
_entity.pdbx_description
1 polymer ?
#
loop_
_entity_poly.entity_id
_entity_poly.type
_entity_poly.pdbx_seq_one_letter_code
_entity_poly.pdbx_strand_id
1 'polypeptide(L)'
;MFSKLAYSTLALTVSLGTVMSCQAEATGNDFASAFDHPQQINAGDLNVGYVDIGPKTGQPVILLHGWPYDIHSYAEVAPALAAKGYRVIVPSLRGYGTTRFISDKTPRNCQPSA
;
A
#
# COMPACT_ATOMS: atom_id res chain seq x y z
N MET A 1 48.95 -28.94 -53.91
CA MET A 1 49.23 -27.72 -53.14
C MET A 1 47.91 -27.37 -52.44
N PHE A 2 47.73 -27.78 -51.18
CA PHE A 2 46.49 -27.65 -50.45
C PHE A 2 46.55 -26.45 -49.50
N SER A 3 45.70 -25.44 -49.78
CA SER A 3 45.54 -24.31 -48.92
C SER A 3 44.44 -24.62 -47.88
N LYS A 4 44.79 -24.63 -46.58
CA LYS A 4 43.85 -24.80 -45.48
C LYS A 4 43.24 -23.47 -45.11
N LEU A 5 41.96 -23.29 -45.39
CA LEU A 5 41.18 -22.18 -44.81
C LEU A 5 40.85 -22.52 -43.35
N ALA A 6 41.32 -21.66 -42.45
CA ALA A 6 40.98 -21.68 -41.02
C ALA A 6 39.70 -20.89 -40.80
N TYR A 7 38.61 -21.55 -40.38
CA TYR A 7 37.41 -20.87 -39.93
C TYR A 7 37.58 -20.51 -38.48
N SER A 8 37.65 -19.23 -38.21
CA SER A 8 37.63 -18.67 -36.85
C SER A 8 36.19 -18.60 -36.36
N THR A 9 35.82 -19.49 -35.45
CA THR A 9 34.52 -19.47 -34.76
C THR A 9 34.56 -18.41 -33.67
N LEU A 10 33.91 -17.29 -33.91
CA LEU A 10 33.69 -16.24 -32.92
C LEU A 10 32.54 -16.68 -31.99
N ALA A 11 32.85 -17.14 -30.80
CA ALA A 11 31.88 -17.46 -29.77
C ALA A 11 31.36 -16.17 -29.14
N LEU A 12 30.14 -15.81 -29.46
CA LEU A 12 29.42 -14.70 -28.84
C LEU A 12 28.84 -15.15 -27.51
N THR A 13 29.53 -14.86 -26.41
CA THR A 13 29.02 -15.09 -25.06
C THR A 13 28.01 -14.02 -24.70
N VAL A 14 26.72 -14.34 -24.81
CA VAL A 14 25.65 -13.51 -24.28
C VAL A 14 25.64 -13.69 -22.75
N SER A 15 26.17 -12.69 -22.03
CA SER A 15 26.06 -12.57 -20.60
C SER A 15 24.62 -12.17 -20.25
N LEU A 16 23.81 -13.13 -19.78
CA LEU A 16 22.49 -12.86 -19.21
C LEU A 16 22.69 -12.19 -17.85
N GLY A 17 22.71 -10.87 -17.83
CA GLY A 17 22.70 -10.07 -16.62
C GLY A 17 21.37 -10.28 -15.89
N THR A 18 21.36 -11.10 -14.85
CA THR A 18 20.24 -11.23 -13.92
C THR A 18 20.11 -9.92 -13.16
N VAL A 19 19.18 -9.06 -13.57
CA VAL A 19 18.76 -7.88 -12.78
C VAL A 19 17.97 -8.43 -11.59
N MET A 20 18.66 -8.60 -10.49
CA MET A 20 18.06 -8.90 -9.21
C MET A 20 17.35 -7.63 -8.72
N SER A 21 16.05 -7.50 -9.00
CA SER A 21 15.19 -6.49 -8.39
C SER A 21 15.18 -6.72 -6.90
N CYS A 22 15.96 -5.93 -6.16
CA CYS A 22 15.85 -5.87 -4.72
C CYS A 22 14.52 -5.15 -4.40
N GLN A 23 13.44 -5.92 -4.28
CA GLN A 23 12.22 -5.43 -3.65
C GLN A 23 12.52 -5.41 -2.15
N ALA A 24 12.64 -4.20 -1.60
CA ALA A 24 12.67 -4.04 -0.15
C ALA A 24 11.32 -4.52 0.39
N GLU A 25 11.29 -5.70 1.00
CA GLU A 25 10.15 -6.16 1.77
C GLU A 25 10.02 -5.23 2.98
N ALA A 26 8.91 -4.49 3.03
CA ALA A 26 8.60 -3.63 4.17
C ALA A 26 8.51 -4.52 5.42
N THR A 27 9.33 -4.23 6.41
CA THR A 27 9.38 -4.98 7.66
C THR A 27 8.16 -4.63 8.52
N GLY A 28 7.76 -5.53 9.43
CA GLY A 28 6.60 -5.33 10.30
C GLY A 28 6.64 -4.02 11.10
N ASN A 29 7.82 -3.46 11.38
CA ASN A 29 7.99 -2.18 12.07
C ASN A 29 7.56 -0.98 11.22
N ASP A 30 7.71 -1.04 9.88
CA ASP A 30 7.28 0.02 8.97
C ASP A 30 5.75 0.11 8.91
N PHE A 31 5.05 -1.01 9.04
CA PHE A 31 3.60 -1.03 9.05
C PHE A 31 3.00 -0.50 10.35
N ALA A 32 3.64 -0.73 11.49
CA ALA A 32 3.17 -0.20 12.77
C ALA A 32 3.20 1.33 12.79
N SER A 33 4.28 1.94 12.30
CA SER A 33 4.41 3.41 12.25
C SER A 33 3.37 4.09 11.35
N ALA A 34 2.79 3.37 10.40
CA ALA A 34 1.75 3.92 9.51
C ALA A 34 0.45 4.24 10.27
N PHE A 35 0.17 3.56 11.37
CA PHE A 35 -1.00 3.84 12.21
C PHE A 35 -0.82 5.10 13.06
N ASP A 36 0.42 5.45 13.41
CA ASP A 36 0.74 6.68 14.16
C ASP A 36 0.69 7.93 13.25
N HIS A 37 0.87 7.74 11.93
CA HIS A 37 0.95 8.81 10.93
C HIS A 37 -0.01 8.57 9.75
N PRO A 38 -1.35 8.58 9.98
CA PRO A 38 -2.31 8.35 8.90
C PRO A 38 -2.24 9.44 7.83
N GLN A 39 -2.40 9.01 6.58
CA GLN A 39 -2.48 9.89 5.43
C GLN A 39 -3.85 10.58 5.40
N GLN A 40 -4.00 11.63 4.58
CA GLN A 40 -5.24 12.39 4.43
C GLN A 40 -5.68 12.44 2.97
N ILE A 41 -6.98 12.29 2.72
CA ILE A 41 -7.58 12.43 1.40
C ILE A 41 -8.94 13.11 1.49
N ASN A 42 -9.25 13.97 0.53
CA ASN A 42 -10.58 14.55 0.42
C ASN A 42 -11.53 13.56 -0.27
N ALA A 43 -12.62 13.25 0.41
CA ALA A 43 -13.66 12.35 -0.06
C ALA A 43 -15.05 12.94 0.25
N GLY A 44 -15.68 13.57 -0.76
CA GLY A 44 -16.92 14.28 -0.58
C GLY A 44 -16.78 15.43 0.42
N ASP A 45 -17.58 15.42 1.47
CA ASP A 45 -17.60 16.44 2.53
C ASP A 45 -16.52 16.27 3.60
N LEU A 46 -15.72 15.22 3.49
CA LEU A 46 -14.73 14.86 4.50
C LEU A 46 -13.31 14.93 3.96
N ASN A 47 -12.39 15.37 4.81
CA ASN A 47 -10.98 15.08 4.73
C ASN A 47 -10.74 13.85 5.61
N VAL A 48 -10.53 12.68 4.98
CA VAL A 48 -10.47 11.37 5.63
C VAL A 48 -9.03 11.03 5.98
N GLY A 49 -8.79 10.72 7.25
CA GLY A 49 -7.55 10.10 7.69
C GLY A 49 -7.56 8.61 7.41
N TYR A 50 -6.49 8.06 6.85
CA TYR A 50 -6.42 6.64 6.53
C TYR A 50 -5.00 6.09 6.57
N VAL A 51 -4.90 4.80 6.84
CA VAL A 51 -3.67 4.01 6.69
C VAL A 51 -3.73 3.27 5.36
N ASP A 52 -2.62 3.23 4.62
CA ASP A 52 -2.49 2.54 3.35
C ASP A 52 -1.17 1.78 3.33
N ILE A 53 -1.22 0.48 3.52
CA ILE A 53 -0.06 -0.40 3.63
C ILE A 53 -0.14 -1.56 2.64
N GLY A 54 1.03 -2.17 2.37
CA GLY A 54 1.18 -3.22 1.37
C GLY A 54 1.45 -2.69 -0.03
N PRO A 55 1.60 -3.58 -1.01
CA PRO A 55 1.96 -3.22 -2.39
C PRO A 55 0.85 -2.42 -3.05
N LYS A 56 1.18 -1.29 -3.66
CA LYS A 56 0.22 -0.39 -4.32
C LYS A 56 -0.55 -1.04 -5.48
N THR A 57 0.04 -2.07 -6.09
CA THR A 57 -0.57 -2.87 -7.16
C THR A 57 -1.32 -4.11 -6.64
N GLY A 58 -1.29 -4.36 -5.32
CA GLY A 58 -2.00 -5.46 -4.70
C GLY A 58 -3.52 -5.30 -4.78
N GLN A 59 -4.23 -6.42 -4.64
CA GLN A 59 -5.70 -6.39 -4.52
C GLN A 59 -6.09 -5.54 -3.32
N PRO A 60 -6.96 -4.51 -3.47
CA PRO A 60 -7.34 -3.64 -2.37
C PRO A 60 -8.28 -4.35 -1.39
N VAL A 61 -8.01 -4.17 -0.11
CA VAL A 61 -8.86 -4.58 1.01
C VAL A 61 -9.11 -3.36 1.88
N ILE A 62 -10.38 -3.03 2.14
CA ILE A 62 -10.77 -1.93 3.02
C ILE A 62 -11.25 -2.51 4.34
N LEU A 63 -10.65 -2.04 5.45
CA LEU A 63 -11.01 -2.46 6.79
C LEU A 63 -11.71 -1.28 7.51
N LEU A 64 -12.98 -1.47 7.83
CA LEU A 64 -13.82 -0.45 8.48
C LEU A 64 -14.01 -0.82 9.95
N HIS A 65 -13.57 0.06 10.86
CA HIS A 65 -13.82 -0.12 12.29
C HIS A 65 -15.26 0.26 12.65
N GLY A 66 -15.68 -0.12 13.85
CA GLY A 66 -16.96 0.24 14.42
C GLY A 66 -16.79 0.95 15.78
N TRP A 67 -17.92 1.42 16.34
CA TRP A 67 -17.94 1.94 17.69
C TRP A 67 -17.75 0.81 18.73
N PRO A 68 -16.96 1.00 19.81
CA PRO A 68 -16.22 2.18 20.22
C PRO A 68 -14.76 2.21 19.75
N TYR A 69 -14.39 1.38 18.80
CA TYR A 69 -13.03 1.17 18.31
C TYR A 69 -12.62 2.18 17.23
N ASP A 70 -11.35 2.13 16.84
CA ASP A 70 -10.75 2.98 15.79
C ASP A 70 -9.87 2.15 14.86
N ILE A 71 -9.05 2.81 14.02
CA ILE A 71 -8.14 2.16 13.07
C ILE A 71 -7.17 1.18 13.71
N HIS A 72 -6.77 1.40 14.98
CA HIS A 72 -5.80 0.55 15.69
C HIS A 72 -6.34 -0.85 15.99
N SER A 73 -7.66 -1.07 15.87
CA SER A 73 -8.24 -2.43 15.93
C SER A 73 -7.66 -3.37 14.87
N TYR A 74 -7.08 -2.81 13.82
CA TYR A 74 -6.49 -3.57 12.71
C TYR A 74 -4.96 -3.54 12.68
N ALA A 75 -4.30 -3.05 13.75
CA ALA A 75 -2.85 -2.91 13.82
C ALA A 75 -2.10 -4.24 13.62
N GLU A 76 -2.72 -5.38 13.93
CA GLU A 76 -2.15 -6.71 13.71
C GLU A 76 -2.65 -7.35 12.40
N VAL A 77 -3.93 -7.18 12.08
CA VAL A 77 -4.56 -7.83 10.91
C VAL A 77 -4.10 -7.19 9.60
N ALA A 78 -3.99 -5.86 9.56
CA ALA A 78 -3.63 -5.15 8.34
C ALA A 78 -2.21 -5.48 7.86
N PRO A 79 -1.17 -5.53 8.71
CA PRO A 79 0.16 -6.00 8.31
C PRO A 79 0.18 -7.45 7.82
N ALA A 80 -0.60 -8.33 8.45
CA ALA A 80 -0.69 -9.73 8.05
C ALA A 80 -1.28 -9.91 6.64
N LEU A 81 -2.26 -9.08 6.27
CA LEU A 81 -2.82 -9.03 4.91
C LEU A 81 -1.82 -8.41 3.93
N ALA A 82 -1.15 -7.32 4.31
CA ALA A 82 -0.14 -6.67 3.49
C ALA A 82 1.02 -7.61 3.14
N ALA A 83 1.48 -8.41 4.10
CA ALA A 83 2.50 -9.45 3.90
C ALA A 83 2.07 -10.54 2.91
N LYS A 84 0.76 -10.74 2.71
CA LYS A 84 0.20 -11.65 1.70
C LYS A 84 0.02 -11.01 0.33
N GLY A 85 0.47 -9.77 0.14
CA GLY A 85 0.41 -9.06 -1.13
C GLY A 85 -0.85 -8.24 -1.35
N TYR A 86 -1.72 -8.06 -0.36
CA TYR A 86 -2.86 -7.16 -0.44
C TYR A 86 -2.45 -5.71 -0.19
N ARG A 87 -3.13 -4.78 -0.87
CA ARG A 87 -3.10 -3.37 -0.50
C ARG A 87 -4.19 -3.13 0.53
N VAL A 88 -3.82 -2.80 1.76
CA VAL A 88 -4.77 -2.65 2.86
C VAL A 88 -4.98 -1.17 3.18
N ILE A 89 -6.24 -0.75 3.15
CA ILE A 89 -6.68 0.61 3.42
C ILE A 89 -7.57 0.61 4.66
N VAL A 90 -7.17 1.38 5.67
CA VAL A 90 -7.91 1.46 6.94
C VAL A 90 -8.29 2.92 7.18
N PRO A 91 -9.48 3.37 6.77
CA PRO A 91 -9.92 4.73 7.00
C PRO A 91 -10.44 4.93 8.43
N SER A 92 -10.17 6.10 9.00
CA SER A 92 -10.89 6.59 10.17
C SER A 92 -12.28 7.05 9.75
N LEU A 93 -13.31 6.47 10.30
CA LEU A 93 -14.69 6.83 9.98
C LEU A 93 -15.01 8.26 10.40
N ARG A 94 -16.14 8.79 9.92
CA ARG A 94 -16.67 10.12 10.28
C ARG A 94 -16.73 10.27 11.81
N GLY A 95 -16.11 11.33 12.33
CA GLY A 95 -16.04 11.62 13.76
C GLY A 95 -14.92 10.90 14.51
N TYR A 96 -14.08 10.12 13.83
CA TYR A 96 -12.97 9.39 14.44
C TYR A 96 -11.59 9.88 13.95
N GLY A 97 -10.59 9.67 14.77
CA GLY A 97 -9.18 9.91 14.45
C GLY A 97 -8.92 11.29 13.85
N THR A 98 -8.26 11.30 12.71
CA THR A 98 -7.90 12.53 11.99
C THR A 98 -8.90 12.96 10.92
N THR A 99 -10.00 12.20 10.73
CA THR A 99 -11.06 12.55 9.77
C THR A 99 -11.80 13.82 10.23
N ARG A 100 -11.95 14.80 9.31
CA ARG A 100 -12.55 16.10 9.57
C ARG A 100 -13.52 16.47 8.47
N PHE A 101 -14.51 17.31 8.79
CA PHE A 101 -15.34 17.97 7.77
C PHE A 101 -14.52 19.03 7.06
N ILE A 102 -14.64 19.10 5.73
CA ILE A 102 -13.98 20.13 4.92
C ILE A 102 -14.65 21.50 5.16
N SER A 103 -15.96 21.50 5.42
CA SER A 103 -16.73 22.74 5.65
C SER A 103 -17.50 22.66 6.96
N ASP A 104 -17.51 23.77 7.70
CA ASP A 104 -18.35 23.93 8.90
C ASP A 104 -19.83 24.02 8.58
N LYS A 105 -20.17 24.25 7.31
CA LYS A 105 -21.57 24.32 6.83
C LYS A 105 -22.17 22.94 6.55
N THR A 106 -21.36 21.89 6.49
CA THR A 106 -21.84 20.51 6.27
C THR A 106 -22.68 20.06 7.46
N PRO A 107 -23.92 19.59 7.26
CA PRO A 107 -24.76 19.11 8.33
C PRO A 107 -24.11 17.95 9.09
N ARG A 108 -24.00 18.09 10.41
CA ARG A 108 -23.44 17.06 11.30
C ARG A 108 -24.56 16.16 11.83
N ASN A 109 -25.31 15.55 10.94
CA ASN A 109 -26.32 14.58 11.30
C ASN A 109 -25.74 13.16 11.35
N CYS A 110 -26.45 12.23 12.01
CA CYS A 110 -26.03 10.84 12.12
C CYS A 110 -26.27 10.04 10.83
N GLN A 111 -26.73 10.67 9.73
CA GLN A 111 -26.91 9.97 8.47
C GLN A 111 -25.55 9.63 7.89
N PRO A 112 -25.28 8.35 7.58
CA PRO A 112 -24.12 8.00 6.78
C PRO A 112 -24.26 8.71 5.43
N SER A 113 -23.19 9.36 4.99
CA SER A 113 -23.11 9.78 3.59
C SER A 113 -23.10 8.49 2.77
N ALA A 114 -24.19 8.18 2.14
CA ALA A 114 -24.24 7.13 1.14
C ALA A 114 -23.44 7.57 -0.09
#